data_0e1bf292a862af53c4864385d5e3fd99
#
_entry.id   0e1bf292a862af53c4864385d5e3fd99
#
_cell.length_a   1.000
_cell.length_b   1.000
_cell.length_c   1.000
_cell.angle_alpha   90.00
_cell.angle_beta   90.00
_cell.angle_gamma   90.00
#
_symmetry.space_group_name_H-M   'P 1'
#
loop_
_entity.id
_entity.type
_entity.pdbx_description
1 polymer ?
#
loop_
_entity_poly.entity_id
_entity_poly.type
_entity_poly.pdbx_seq_one_letter_code
_entity_poly.pdbx_strand_id
1 'polypeptide(L)'
;MNHWFSPDSQNPAWRKSAEIRGVSDINALATRVANVIESIDPDVLCIQEGPSRYSEAELFINDYLNGAYEIFGPSGSGQQKMYVLVKRGGTVQAVNRATQNPFVPFDEPWAVDINGDQHLDEYEFTREPLVVDVTLTDGREIRVINVHLKSKYVHNGERLWSDSAQRQEFISKALLARRRISAEAMRVREYLNVLLEQDQNRSIVVCGDFNDGPGSDYFERHFLTHNLVAMLAGNPFRPQYMMRHGFIDRVQAGDNYTVIFDDFVDLVVDRKILLDHILVSPGLFSSLTDGGIEHVAFNAQVDNTAVDRQKYPSDHRPQSIEIA
;
A
#
# COMPACT_ATOMS: atom_id res chain seq x y z
N MET A 1 7.81 -2.62 9.01
CA MET A 1 7.90 -2.22 10.44
C MET A 1 7.18 -3.19 11.40
N ASN A 2 6.24 -3.99 10.94
CA ASN A 2 5.41 -4.85 11.79
C ASN A 2 6.19 -5.81 12.74
N HIS A 3 7.41 -6.21 12.38
CA HIS A 3 8.23 -7.15 13.17
C HIS A 3 9.38 -6.49 13.95
N TRP A 4 9.45 -5.17 14.01
CA TRP A 4 10.57 -4.46 14.65
C TRP A 4 10.44 -4.37 16.17
N PHE A 5 9.24 -4.58 16.71
CA PHE A 5 8.93 -4.37 18.11
C PHE A 5 8.69 -5.68 18.85
N SER A 6 8.99 -5.69 20.15
CA SER A 6 8.79 -6.86 21.00
C SER A 6 7.31 -7.08 21.29
N PRO A 7 6.75 -8.25 20.97
CA PRO A 7 5.31 -8.51 21.15
C PRO A 7 4.93 -8.62 22.63
N ASP A 8 5.87 -9.03 23.49
CA ASP A 8 5.60 -9.36 24.90
C ASP A 8 5.82 -8.18 25.85
N SER A 9 6.27 -7.04 25.34
CA SER A 9 6.51 -5.85 26.16
C SER A 9 5.20 -5.08 26.41
N GLN A 10 4.89 -4.79 27.69
CA GLN A 10 3.78 -3.88 28.04
C GLN A 10 4.02 -2.46 27.51
N ASN A 11 5.28 -2.01 27.51
CA ASN A 11 5.69 -0.76 26.90
C ASN A 11 6.29 -1.02 25.50
N PRO A 12 6.18 -0.08 24.54
CA PRO A 12 6.80 -0.23 23.24
C PRO A 12 8.32 -0.39 23.42
N ALA A 13 8.87 -1.42 22.83
CA ALA A 13 10.30 -1.70 22.90
C ALA A 13 10.78 -2.34 21.60
N TRP A 14 11.98 -1.94 21.16
CA TRP A 14 12.62 -2.54 20.03
C TRP A 14 12.91 -4.03 20.28
N ARG A 15 12.62 -4.85 19.27
CA ARG A 15 12.98 -6.27 19.31
C ARG A 15 14.49 -6.41 19.17
N LYS A 16 15.07 -7.41 19.83
CA LYS A 16 16.48 -7.77 19.61
C LYS A 16 16.64 -8.27 18.18
N SER A 17 17.68 -7.82 17.49
CA SER A 17 17.92 -8.16 16.07
C SER A 17 18.00 -9.67 15.82
N ALA A 18 18.58 -10.44 16.74
CA ALA A 18 18.65 -11.90 16.66
C ALA A 18 17.28 -12.61 16.62
N GLU A 19 16.20 -11.92 17.00
CA GLU A 19 14.83 -12.45 17.00
C GLU A 19 14.13 -12.26 15.64
N ILE A 20 14.76 -11.53 14.73
CA ILE A 20 14.20 -11.22 13.40
C ILE A 20 15.04 -11.91 12.33
N ARG A 21 14.45 -12.87 11.64
CA ARG A 21 15.12 -13.58 10.55
C ARG A 21 15.60 -12.62 9.46
N GLY A 22 16.89 -12.68 9.12
CA GLY A 22 17.51 -11.85 8.09
C GLY A 22 17.79 -10.40 8.52
N VAL A 23 17.68 -10.07 9.83
CA VAL A 23 18.03 -8.76 10.36
C VAL A 23 19.05 -8.92 11.47
N SER A 24 20.28 -8.44 11.26
CA SER A 24 21.35 -8.46 12.27
C SER A 24 21.43 -7.17 13.09
N ASP A 25 20.93 -6.05 12.56
CA ASP A 25 20.88 -4.75 13.24
C ASP A 25 19.59 -3.99 12.87
N ILE A 26 18.62 -4.01 13.80
CA ILE A 26 17.34 -3.34 13.63
C ILE A 26 17.46 -1.82 13.69
N ASN A 27 18.42 -1.29 14.47
CA ASN A 27 18.62 0.15 14.59
C ASN A 27 19.19 0.71 13.29
N ALA A 28 20.16 0.02 12.69
CA ALA A 28 20.69 0.39 11.38
C ALA A 28 19.61 0.34 10.29
N LEU A 29 18.71 -0.65 10.32
CA LEU A 29 17.59 -0.74 9.38
C LEU A 29 16.59 0.41 9.61
N ALA A 30 16.20 0.68 10.85
CA ALA A 30 15.29 1.77 11.21
C ALA A 30 15.86 3.15 10.81
N THR A 31 17.15 3.37 11.05
CA THR A 31 17.87 4.59 10.62
C THR A 31 17.80 4.77 9.10
N ARG A 32 18.01 3.72 8.31
CA ARG A 32 17.96 3.82 6.86
C ARG A 32 16.56 4.12 6.35
N VAL A 33 15.51 3.54 6.96
CA VAL A 33 14.12 3.91 6.63
C VAL A 33 13.83 5.37 6.97
N ALA A 34 14.29 5.84 8.13
CA ALA A 34 14.15 7.24 8.51
C ALA A 34 14.88 8.18 7.53
N ASN A 35 16.11 7.85 7.11
CA ASN A 35 16.86 8.63 6.14
C ASN A 35 16.15 8.71 4.78
N VAL A 36 15.46 7.64 4.34
CA VAL A 36 14.63 7.70 3.13
C VAL A 36 13.48 8.69 3.33
N ILE A 37 12.77 8.62 4.45
CA ILE A 37 11.66 9.53 4.76
C ILE A 37 12.15 10.98 4.83
N GLU A 38 13.26 11.24 5.51
CA GLU A 38 13.86 12.59 5.62
C GLU A 38 14.34 13.12 4.26
N SER A 39 14.87 12.24 3.38
CA SER A 39 15.31 12.64 2.03
C SER A 39 14.16 13.04 1.13
N ILE A 40 12.98 12.42 1.28
CA ILE A 40 11.76 12.74 0.53
C ILE A 40 11.04 13.93 1.19
N ASP A 41 11.10 14.02 2.50
CA ASP A 41 10.53 15.07 3.34
C ASP A 41 9.01 15.34 3.10
N PRO A 42 8.15 14.31 3.09
CA PRO A 42 6.75 14.47 2.71
C PRO A 42 5.93 15.21 3.79
N ASP A 43 4.97 16.06 3.37
CA ASP A 43 3.99 16.66 4.27
C ASP A 43 2.98 15.62 4.79
N VAL A 44 2.62 14.65 3.95
CA VAL A 44 1.73 13.52 4.28
C VAL A 44 2.39 12.23 3.83
N LEU A 45 2.62 11.29 4.76
CA LEU A 45 3.22 9.99 4.51
C LEU A 45 2.24 8.87 4.87
N CYS A 46 1.88 8.05 3.89
CA CYS A 46 1.07 6.85 4.08
C CYS A 46 1.97 5.62 4.26
N ILE A 47 1.78 4.90 5.35
CA ILE A 47 2.58 3.70 5.69
C ILE A 47 1.68 2.47 5.63
N GLN A 48 2.15 1.43 4.93
CA GLN A 48 1.66 0.06 4.98
C GLN A 48 2.63 -0.78 5.82
N GLU A 49 2.17 -1.94 6.30
CA GLU A 49 2.96 -2.82 7.17
C GLU A 49 3.55 -2.13 8.41
N GLY A 50 2.85 -1.13 8.90
CA GLY A 50 3.20 -0.45 10.14
C GLY A 50 3.09 -1.37 11.36
N PRO A 51 3.60 -0.93 12.53
CA PRO A 51 3.58 -1.69 13.76
C PRO A 51 2.14 -1.94 14.25
N SER A 52 1.98 -2.94 15.12
CA SER A 52 0.67 -3.35 15.61
C SER A 52 0.04 -2.35 16.58
N ARG A 53 0.85 -1.56 17.28
CA ARG A 53 0.42 -0.60 18.30
C ARG A 53 0.80 0.83 17.93
N TYR A 54 -0.06 1.78 18.24
CA TYR A 54 0.19 3.21 18.08
C TYR A 54 1.49 3.65 18.77
N SER A 55 1.71 3.22 20.00
CA SER A 55 2.91 3.57 20.77
C SER A 55 4.23 3.05 20.15
N GLU A 56 4.18 2.00 19.35
CA GLU A 56 5.33 1.52 18.59
C GLU A 56 5.66 2.43 17.40
N ALA A 57 4.63 2.95 16.74
CA ALA A 57 4.81 3.97 15.70
C ALA A 57 5.36 5.27 16.29
N GLU A 58 4.83 5.70 17.46
CA GLU A 58 5.38 6.85 18.20
C GLU A 58 6.86 6.67 18.55
N LEU A 59 7.24 5.47 19.01
CA LEU A 59 8.64 5.19 19.35
C LEU A 59 9.56 5.37 18.13
N PHE A 60 9.16 4.85 16.96
CA PHE A 60 9.93 5.04 15.73
C PHE A 60 10.06 6.53 15.36
N ILE A 61 8.97 7.29 15.43
CA ILE A 61 8.99 8.71 15.08
C ILE A 61 9.85 9.52 16.05
N ASN A 62 9.77 9.22 17.34
CA ASN A 62 10.55 9.93 18.35
C ASN A 62 12.06 9.58 18.25
N ASP A 63 12.39 8.30 18.08
CA ASP A 63 13.78 7.85 18.09
C ASP A 63 14.53 8.16 16.78
N TYR A 64 13.83 8.17 15.63
CA TYR A 64 14.49 8.26 14.32
C TYR A 64 14.05 9.44 13.45
N LEU A 65 12.91 10.07 13.74
CA LEU A 65 12.37 11.22 12.99
C LEU A 65 12.20 12.46 13.88
N ASN A 66 12.85 12.48 15.05
CA ASN A 66 12.89 13.64 15.96
C ASN A 66 11.51 14.20 16.33
N GLY A 67 10.46 13.36 16.36
CA GLY A 67 9.10 13.78 16.62
C GLY A 67 8.49 14.69 15.53
N ALA A 68 9.06 14.69 14.31
CA ALA A 68 8.67 15.61 13.24
C ALA A 68 7.26 15.36 12.69
N TYR A 69 6.65 14.21 12.98
CA TYR A 69 5.35 13.83 12.43
C TYR A 69 4.31 13.61 13.52
N GLU A 70 3.07 13.94 13.20
CA GLU A 70 1.87 13.53 13.93
C GLU A 70 1.31 12.25 13.30
N ILE A 71 0.73 11.34 14.12
CA ILE A 71 0.31 10.01 13.71
C ILE A 71 -1.19 9.90 13.68
N PHE A 72 -1.74 9.39 12.58
CA PHE A 72 -3.13 9.00 12.43
C PHE A 72 -3.22 7.51 12.12
N GLY A 73 -4.01 6.78 12.86
CA GLY A 73 -4.12 5.33 12.81
C GLY A 73 -4.00 4.71 14.20
N PRO A 74 -3.81 3.40 14.29
CA PRO A 74 -3.85 2.43 13.20
C PRO A 74 -5.25 2.18 12.65
N SER A 75 -5.33 1.60 11.42
CA SER A 75 -6.58 1.08 10.88
C SER A 75 -6.90 -0.30 11.45
N GLY A 76 -8.18 -0.59 11.67
CA GLY A 76 -8.72 -1.93 11.93
C GLY A 76 -8.06 -2.76 13.05
N SER A 77 -8.38 -4.05 13.07
CA SER A 77 -7.76 -5.08 13.92
C SER A 77 -6.61 -5.81 13.20
N GLY A 78 -5.86 -6.67 13.84
CA GLY A 78 -4.83 -7.52 13.20
C GLY A 78 -3.42 -6.91 13.14
N GLN A 79 -2.58 -7.51 12.32
CA GLN A 79 -1.18 -7.11 12.07
C GLN A 79 -1.06 -6.31 10.77
N GLN A 80 0.14 -5.78 10.49
CA GLN A 80 0.42 -5.00 9.28
C GLN A 80 -0.51 -3.78 9.14
N LYS A 81 -0.51 -2.95 10.19
CA LYS A 81 -1.38 -1.77 10.27
C LYS A 81 -1.01 -0.70 9.26
N MET A 82 -1.99 0.10 8.90
CA MET A 82 -1.79 1.32 8.13
C MET A 82 -1.78 2.55 9.03
N TYR A 83 -0.92 3.49 8.69
CA TYR A 83 -0.81 4.79 9.35
C TYR A 83 -0.73 5.90 8.30
N VAL A 84 -1.17 7.08 8.68
CA VAL A 84 -0.89 8.33 8.00
C VAL A 84 -0.11 9.21 8.96
N LEU A 85 1.07 9.64 8.53
CA LEU A 85 1.91 10.56 9.27
C LEU A 85 1.83 11.92 8.61
N VAL A 86 1.71 12.98 9.41
CA VAL A 86 1.62 14.35 8.92
C VAL A 86 2.73 15.18 9.52
N LYS A 87 3.50 15.86 8.68
CA LYS A 87 4.64 16.66 9.06
C LYS A 87 4.19 17.88 9.88
N ARG A 88 4.78 18.06 11.06
CA ARG A 88 4.52 19.23 11.90
C ARG A 88 5.11 20.49 11.27
N GLY A 89 4.29 21.54 11.17
CA GLY A 89 4.73 22.81 10.59
C GLY A 89 4.90 22.80 9.06
N GLY A 90 4.40 21.77 8.37
CA GLY A 90 4.33 21.69 6.91
C GLY A 90 3.10 22.42 6.34
N THR A 91 2.68 22.00 5.14
CA THR A 91 1.54 22.61 4.41
C THR A 91 0.18 22.14 4.89
N VAL A 92 0.13 21.19 5.82
CA VAL A 92 -1.11 20.65 6.39
C VAL A 92 -1.53 21.47 7.62
N GLN A 93 -2.76 21.99 7.59
CA GLN A 93 -3.37 22.71 8.70
C GLN A 93 -4.07 21.78 9.69
N ALA A 94 -4.81 20.78 9.20
CA ALA A 94 -5.57 19.85 10.02
C ALA A 94 -5.70 18.49 9.34
N VAL A 95 -5.81 17.44 10.15
CA VAL A 95 -6.16 16.08 9.69
C VAL A 95 -7.20 15.49 10.61
N ASN A 96 -8.21 14.87 10.02
CA ASN A 96 -9.24 14.15 10.75
C ASN A 96 -9.42 12.75 10.17
N ARG A 97 -9.64 11.74 11.02
CA ARG A 97 -10.11 10.45 10.53
C ARG A 97 -11.48 10.66 9.90
N ALA A 98 -11.64 10.20 8.65
CA ALA A 98 -12.90 10.35 7.95
C ALA A 98 -14.00 9.51 8.64
N THR A 99 -15.21 10.06 8.71
CA THR A 99 -16.37 9.30 9.12
C THR A 99 -16.64 8.18 8.13
N GLN A 100 -16.96 6.99 8.62
CA GLN A 100 -17.34 5.85 7.77
C GLN A 100 -18.52 6.22 6.87
N ASN A 101 -18.44 5.79 5.62
CA ASN A 101 -19.51 5.99 4.67
C ASN A 101 -20.68 5.02 5.00
N PRO A 102 -21.90 5.48 5.24
CA PRO A 102 -22.99 4.61 5.62
C PRO A 102 -23.46 3.66 4.51
N PHE A 103 -23.09 3.92 3.25
CA PHE A 103 -23.45 3.06 2.12
C PHE A 103 -22.36 2.06 1.77
N VAL A 104 -21.11 2.41 2.03
CA VAL A 104 -19.93 1.58 1.72
C VAL A 104 -18.93 1.67 2.88
N PRO A 105 -19.28 1.14 4.06
CA PRO A 105 -18.35 1.11 5.19
C PRO A 105 -17.20 0.13 4.91
N PHE A 106 -16.01 0.45 5.43
CA PHE A 106 -14.84 -0.42 5.29
C PHE A 106 -14.63 -1.34 6.50
N ASP A 107 -15.27 -1.03 7.61
CA ASP A 107 -15.22 -1.77 8.88
C ASP A 107 -16.33 -2.81 9.05
N GLU A 108 -17.17 -3.00 8.03
CA GLU A 108 -18.24 -3.99 8.01
C GLU A 108 -18.03 -5.02 6.87
N PRO A 109 -18.40 -6.30 7.10
CA PRO A 109 -18.44 -7.31 6.06
C PRO A 109 -19.44 -6.95 4.95
N TRP A 110 -19.20 -7.47 3.75
CA TRP A 110 -20.12 -7.34 2.62
C TRP A 110 -20.26 -8.67 1.87
N ALA A 111 -21.39 -8.84 1.20
CA ALA A 111 -21.69 -10.04 0.43
C ALA A 111 -21.01 -9.98 -0.94
N VAL A 112 -20.21 -11.00 -1.31
CA VAL A 112 -19.54 -11.10 -2.60
C VAL A 112 -19.26 -12.57 -2.96
N ASP A 113 -19.34 -12.93 -4.25
CA ASP A 113 -18.96 -14.25 -4.74
C ASP A 113 -17.44 -14.33 -4.90
N ILE A 114 -16.76 -14.83 -3.84
CA ILE A 114 -15.30 -14.98 -3.84
C ILE A 114 -14.89 -16.29 -4.51
N ASN A 115 -15.72 -17.30 -4.45
CA ASN A 115 -15.38 -18.64 -4.94
C ASN A 115 -15.67 -18.81 -6.44
N GLY A 116 -16.53 -17.96 -7.01
CA GLY A 116 -16.97 -18.04 -8.41
C GLY A 116 -17.98 -19.17 -8.63
N ASP A 117 -18.77 -19.46 -7.60
CA ASP A 117 -19.80 -20.52 -7.60
C ASP A 117 -21.24 -19.97 -7.59
N GLN A 118 -21.38 -18.64 -7.77
CA GLN A 118 -22.64 -17.89 -7.76
C GLN A 118 -23.33 -17.82 -6.39
N HIS A 119 -22.62 -18.21 -5.32
CA HIS A 119 -23.06 -17.96 -3.95
C HIS A 119 -22.35 -16.75 -3.39
N LEU A 120 -23.07 -15.92 -2.64
CA LEU A 120 -22.49 -14.76 -1.97
C LEU A 120 -22.02 -15.18 -0.58
N ASP A 121 -20.71 -15.02 -0.35
CA ASP A 121 -20.09 -15.18 0.97
C ASP A 121 -19.98 -13.83 1.67
N GLU A 122 -20.05 -13.80 2.99
CA GLU A 122 -19.62 -12.63 3.75
C GLU A 122 -18.11 -12.51 3.69
N TYR A 123 -17.62 -11.33 3.28
CA TYR A 123 -16.21 -11.02 3.17
C TYR A 123 -15.90 -9.69 3.85
N GLU A 124 -14.73 -9.59 4.46
CA GLU A 124 -14.20 -8.37 5.08
C GLU A 124 -12.81 -8.06 4.53
N PHE A 125 -12.39 -6.81 4.64
CA PHE A 125 -11.03 -6.44 4.27
C PHE A 125 -10.01 -7.25 5.08
N THR A 126 -9.01 -7.80 4.41
CA THR A 126 -7.85 -8.42 5.08
C THR A 126 -7.13 -7.38 5.95
N ARG A 127 -7.11 -6.13 5.48
CA ARG A 127 -6.61 -4.94 6.20
C ARG A 127 -7.55 -3.79 5.87
N GLU A 128 -8.26 -3.30 6.86
CA GLU A 128 -9.20 -2.17 6.70
C GLU A 128 -8.47 -0.93 6.17
N PRO A 129 -8.92 -0.30 5.07
CA PRO A 129 -8.37 0.95 4.57
C PRO A 129 -8.41 2.06 5.61
N LEU A 130 -7.35 2.85 5.70
CA LEU A 130 -7.32 4.03 6.56
C LEU A 130 -7.69 5.27 5.74
N VAL A 131 -8.78 5.92 6.11
CA VAL A 131 -9.28 7.13 5.44
C VAL A 131 -9.12 8.34 6.34
N VAL A 132 -8.47 9.37 5.83
CA VAL A 132 -8.32 10.66 6.51
C VAL A 132 -8.71 11.81 5.58
N ASP A 133 -9.25 12.87 6.16
CA ASP A 133 -9.46 14.17 5.50
C ASP A 133 -8.33 15.10 5.93
N VAL A 134 -7.56 15.57 4.97
CA VAL A 134 -6.44 16.50 5.12
C VAL A 134 -6.88 17.87 4.66
N THR A 135 -6.79 18.87 5.55
CA THR A 135 -7.02 20.28 5.21
C THR A 135 -5.66 20.97 5.06
N LEU A 136 -5.40 21.54 3.91
CA LEU A 136 -4.17 22.28 3.63
C LEU A 136 -4.26 23.70 4.20
N THR A 137 -3.12 24.38 4.33
CA THR A 137 -3.03 25.76 4.84
C THR A 137 -3.74 26.78 3.95
N ASP A 138 -3.99 26.46 2.67
CA ASP A 138 -4.77 27.27 1.74
C ASP A 138 -6.29 26.99 1.79
N GLY A 139 -6.72 26.08 2.66
CA GLY A 139 -8.12 25.71 2.89
C GLY A 139 -8.64 24.61 1.98
N ARG A 140 -7.85 24.05 1.07
CA ARG A 140 -8.26 22.88 0.28
C ARG A 140 -8.36 21.63 1.16
N GLU A 141 -9.38 20.82 0.90
CA GLU A 141 -9.56 19.53 1.55
C GLU A 141 -9.23 18.40 0.60
N ILE A 142 -8.42 17.44 1.05
CA ILE A 142 -8.03 16.25 0.30
C ILE A 142 -8.39 15.02 1.13
N ARG A 143 -9.21 14.13 0.58
CA ARG A 143 -9.43 12.81 1.16
C ARG A 143 -8.33 11.86 0.74
N VAL A 144 -7.60 11.32 1.71
CA VAL A 144 -6.54 10.33 1.51
C VAL A 144 -7.05 8.98 1.96
N ILE A 145 -7.00 8.00 1.06
CA ILE A 145 -7.39 6.61 1.29
C ILE A 145 -6.12 5.76 1.18
N ASN A 146 -5.58 5.38 2.33
CA ASN A 146 -4.42 4.50 2.42
C ASN A 146 -4.90 3.05 2.41
N VAL A 147 -4.44 2.26 1.43
CA VAL A 147 -4.83 0.86 1.26
C VAL A 147 -3.63 -0.08 1.30
N HIS A 148 -3.85 -1.29 1.79
CA HIS A 148 -2.95 -2.41 1.65
C HIS A 148 -3.80 -3.63 1.31
N LEU A 149 -4.04 -3.85 0.02
CA LEU A 149 -4.93 -4.88 -0.47
C LEU A 149 -4.36 -6.28 -0.24
N LYS A 150 -5.21 -7.29 -0.33
CA LYS A 150 -4.84 -8.69 -0.12
C LYS A 150 -3.70 -9.12 -1.04
N SER A 151 -2.65 -9.72 -0.48
CA SER A 151 -1.54 -10.24 -1.28
C SER A 151 -1.95 -11.42 -2.16
N LYS A 152 -1.37 -11.51 -3.36
CA LYS A 152 -1.43 -12.68 -4.24
C LYS A 152 -0.56 -13.85 -3.75
N TYR A 153 0.21 -13.67 -2.69
CA TYR A 153 1.13 -14.67 -2.14
C TYR A 153 0.40 -15.94 -1.70
N VAL A 154 0.96 -17.08 -2.10
CA VAL A 154 0.52 -18.42 -1.68
C VAL A 154 1.59 -19.03 -0.79
N HIS A 155 1.24 -19.35 0.45
CA HIS A 155 2.18 -20.00 1.37
C HIS A 155 2.71 -21.31 0.81
N ASN A 156 4.04 -21.52 0.89
CA ASN A 156 4.76 -22.64 0.24
C ASN A 156 4.52 -22.74 -1.29
N GLY A 157 4.25 -21.62 -1.95
CA GLY A 157 3.86 -21.58 -3.37
C GLY A 157 4.87 -22.24 -4.30
N GLU A 158 6.16 -21.92 -4.16
CA GLU A 158 7.23 -22.50 -4.97
C GLU A 158 7.28 -24.04 -4.86
N ARG A 159 7.18 -24.58 -3.65
CA ARG A 159 7.13 -26.02 -3.42
C ARG A 159 5.90 -26.67 -4.08
N LEU A 160 4.73 -26.07 -3.91
CA LEU A 160 3.48 -26.57 -4.51
C LEU A 160 3.51 -26.51 -6.03
N TRP A 161 4.11 -25.45 -6.61
CA TRP A 161 4.24 -25.28 -8.06
C TRP A 161 5.20 -26.28 -8.68
N SER A 162 6.34 -26.55 -8.03
CA SER A 162 7.38 -27.46 -8.50
C SER A 162 6.94 -28.93 -8.47
N ASP A 163 6.05 -29.31 -7.56
CA ASP A 163 5.49 -30.65 -7.46
C ASP A 163 4.28 -30.80 -8.39
N SER A 164 4.42 -31.60 -9.45
CA SER A 164 3.35 -31.84 -10.42
C SER A 164 2.06 -32.38 -9.81
N ALA A 165 2.14 -33.13 -8.72
CA ALA A 165 0.97 -33.66 -8.00
C ALA A 165 0.23 -32.58 -7.17
N GLN A 166 0.92 -31.52 -6.76
CA GLN A 166 0.37 -30.44 -5.94
C GLN A 166 0.11 -29.14 -6.72
N ARG A 167 0.54 -29.07 -7.98
CA ARG A 167 0.39 -27.86 -8.82
C ARG A 167 -1.04 -27.38 -8.94
N GLN A 168 -2.02 -28.31 -9.03
CA GLN A 168 -3.44 -27.93 -9.09
C GLN A 168 -3.90 -27.22 -7.80
N GLU A 169 -3.41 -27.64 -6.64
CA GLU A 169 -3.68 -26.98 -5.37
C GLU A 169 -3.12 -25.55 -5.38
N PHE A 170 -1.89 -25.37 -5.87
CA PHE A 170 -1.30 -24.04 -6.02
C PHE A 170 -2.15 -23.13 -6.92
N ILE A 171 -2.55 -23.61 -8.09
CA ILE A 171 -3.40 -22.86 -9.04
C ILE A 171 -4.69 -22.42 -8.37
N SER A 172 -5.38 -23.33 -7.68
CA SER A 172 -6.63 -23.01 -6.97
C SER A 172 -6.45 -21.91 -5.91
N LYS A 173 -5.38 -22.00 -5.11
CA LYS A 173 -5.05 -21.00 -4.10
C LYS A 173 -4.69 -19.65 -4.73
N ALA A 174 -3.94 -19.65 -5.82
CA ALA A 174 -3.53 -18.44 -6.53
C ALA A 174 -4.73 -17.71 -7.17
N LEU A 175 -5.69 -18.46 -7.72
CA LEU A 175 -6.94 -17.88 -8.25
C LEU A 175 -7.82 -17.33 -7.15
N LEU A 176 -7.95 -18.03 -6.03
CA LEU A 176 -8.71 -17.53 -4.87
C LEU A 176 -8.11 -16.23 -4.32
N ALA A 177 -6.77 -16.14 -4.21
CA ALA A 177 -6.11 -14.92 -3.77
C ALA A 177 -6.44 -13.73 -4.69
N ARG A 178 -6.50 -13.95 -6.03
CA ARG A 178 -6.85 -12.91 -7.01
C ARG A 178 -8.32 -12.49 -6.95
N ARG A 179 -9.23 -13.40 -6.70
CA ARG A 179 -10.65 -13.06 -6.47
C ARG A 179 -10.83 -12.20 -5.24
N ARG A 180 -10.12 -12.53 -4.15
CA ARG A 180 -10.17 -11.78 -2.91
C ARG A 180 -9.64 -10.35 -3.06
N ILE A 181 -8.49 -10.19 -3.72
CA ILE A 181 -7.96 -8.84 -3.96
C ILE A 181 -8.86 -8.03 -4.88
N SER A 182 -9.52 -8.67 -5.87
CA SER A 182 -10.52 -8.02 -6.72
C SER A 182 -11.73 -7.56 -5.90
N ALA A 183 -12.20 -8.36 -4.95
CA ALA A 183 -13.33 -7.99 -4.08
C ALA A 183 -12.99 -6.76 -3.22
N GLU A 184 -11.78 -6.70 -2.65
CA GLU A 184 -11.30 -5.54 -1.91
C GLU A 184 -11.19 -4.29 -2.80
N ALA A 185 -10.61 -4.41 -4.01
CA ALA A 185 -10.51 -3.30 -4.94
C ALA A 185 -11.87 -2.79 -5.42
N MET A 186 -12.82 -3.69 -5.69
CA MET A 186 -14.20 -3.30 -6.04
C MET A 186 -14.87 -2.54 -4.89
N ARG A 187 -14.69 -2.95 -3.64
CA ARG A 187 -15.25 -2.25 -2.48
C ARG A 187 -14.69 -0.83 -2.36
N VAL A 188 -13.38 -0.65 -2.58
CA VAL A 188 -12.76 0.69 -2.65
C VAL A 188 -13.34 1.49 -3.83
N ARG A 189 -13.54 0.86 -5.00
CA ARG A 189 -14.12 1.54 -6.16
C ARG A 189 -15.58 1.98 -5.92
N GLU A 190 -16.39 1.15 -5.27
CA GLU A 190 -17.76 1.52 -4.85
C GLU A 190 -17.75 2.74 -3.93
N TYR A 191 -16.86 2.77 -2.95
CA TYR A 191 -16.68 3.93 -2.09
C TYR A 191 -16.33 5.20 -2.89
N LEU A 192 -15.40 5.11 -3.84
CA LEU A 192 -15.05 6.22 -4.73
C LEU A 192 -16.23 6.67 -5.60
N ASN A 193 -17.03 5.74 -6.11
CA ASN A 193 -18.23 6.06 -6.89
C ASN A 193 -19.21 6.90 -6.07
N VAL A 194 -19.49 6.50 -4.83
CA VAL A 194 -20.39 7.26 -3.95
C VAL A 194 -19.88 8.67 -3.71
N LEU A 195 -18.58 8.85 -3.47
CA LEU A 195 -17.99 10.17 -3.24
C LEU A 195 -18.04 11.05 -4.49
N LEU A 196 -17.66 10.50 -5.65
CA LEU A 196 -17.59 11.25 -6.91
C LEU A 196 -18.97 11.53 -7.51
N GLU A 197 -19.99 10.71 -7.20
CA GLU A 197 -21.38 11.00 -7.56
C GLU A 197 -21.96 12.13 -6.72
N GLN A 198 -21.52 12.29 -5.47
CA GLN A 198 -21.90 13.43 -4.62
C GLN A 198 -21.21 14.73 -5.07
N ASP A 199 -19.92 14.65 -5.41
CA ASP A 199 -19.12 15.76 -5.90
C ASP A 199 -18.01 15.25 -6.82
N GLN A 200 -18.17 15.45 -8.15
CA GLN A 200 -17.19 15.03 -9.15
C GLN A 200 -15.85 15.77 -9.07
N ASN A 201 -15.83 16.93 -8.43
CA ASN A 201 -14.62 17.75 -8.24
C ASN A 201 -13.94 17.49 -6.89
N ARG A 202 -14.44 16.53 -6.10
CA ARG A 202 -13.84 16.18 -4.81
C ARG A 202 -12.38 15.75 -4.99
N SER A 203 -11.51 16.34 -4.18
CA SER A 203 -10.08 15.99 -4.16
C SER A 203 -9.87 14.70 -3.37
N ILE A 204 -9.46 13.64 -4.06
CA ILE A 204 -9.25 12.30 -3.48
C ILE A 204 -7.92 11.74 -3.96
N VAL A 205 -7.14 11.19 -3.02
CA VAL A 205 -5.95 10.38 -3.28
C VAL A 205 -6.20 8.98 -2.75
N VAL A 206 -6.02 7.96 -3.58
CA VAL A 206 -5.94 6.55 -3.15
C VAL A 206 -4.52 6.09 -3.33
N CYS A 207 -3.87 5.65 -2.28
CA CYS A 207 -2.46 5.25 -2.33
C CYS A 207 -2.18 4.03 -1.48
N GLY A 208 -1.10 3.32 -1.79
CA GLY A 208 -0.58 2.22 -1.02
C GLY A 208 -0.24 1.00 -1.85
N ASP A 209 -0.07 -0.13 -1.17
CA ASP A 209 0.23 -1.42 -1.78
C ASP A 209 -1.06 -2.06 -2.31
N PHE A 210 -1.22 -2.02 -3.63
CA PHE A 210 -2.35 -2.67 -4.30
C PHE A 210 -2.11 -4.17 -4.53
N ASN A 211 -0.89 -4.66 -4.26
CA ASN A 211 -0.47 -6.03 -4.55
C ASN A 211 -0.74 -6.50 -5.99
N ASP A 212 -0.87 -5.55 -6.91
CA ASP A 212 -1.11 -5.74 -8.33
C ASP A 212 -0.47 -4.61 -9.14
N GLY A 213 -0.14 -4.86 -10.39
CA GLY A 213 0.52 -3.88 -11.25
C GLY A 213 0.13 -4.01 -12.71
N PRO A 214 0.66 -3.13 -13.57
CA PRO A 214 0.40 -3.20 -14.99
C PRO A 214 0.97 -4.48 -15.61
N GLY A 215 0.25 -4.99 -16.58
CA GLY A 215 0.58 -6.25 -17.24
C GLY A 215 -0.16 -7.44 -16.63
N SER A 216 0.07 -8.60 -17.21
CA SER A 216 -0.57 -9.84 -16.78
C SER A 216 0.50 -10.84 -16.33
N ASP A 217 0.32 -11.41 -15.16
CA ASP A 217 1.12 -12.54 -14.70
C ASP A 217 0.65 -13.85 -15.37
N TYR A 218 1.28 -14.98 -15.02
CA TYR A 218 0.94 -16.29 -15.54
C TYR A 218 -0.55 -16.62 -15.36
N PHE A 219 -1.13 -16.36 -14.17
CA PHE A 219 -2.51 -16.73 -13.85
C PHE A 219 -3.53 -15.86 -14.59
N GLU A 220 -3.22 -14.59 -14.74
CA GLU A 220 -4.07 -13.63 -15.46
C GLU A 220 -4.08 -13.96 -16.95
N ARG A 221 -2.94 -14.36 -17.52
CA ARG A 221 -2.85 -14.77 -18.93
C ARG A 221 -3.58 -16.06 -19.24
N HIS A 222 -3.68 -17.00 -18.29
CA HIS A 222 -4.16 -18.35 -18.56
C HIS A 222 -5.53 -18.67 -17.97
N PHE A 223 -5.93 -18.00 -16.90
CA PHE A 223 -7.12 -18.37 -16.14
C PHE A 223 -8.08 -17.21 -15.81
N LEU A 224 -7.58 -16.00 -15.61
CA LEU A 224 -8.39 -14.92 -15.09
C LEU A 224 -7.85 -13.57 -15.56
N THR A 225 -8.58 -12.90 -16.44
CA THR A 225 -8.28 -11.50 -16.79
C THR A 225 -8.60 -10.60 -15.60
N HIS A 226 -7.61 -9.85 -15.15
CA HIS A 226 -7.68 -9.06 -13.95
C HIS A 226 -6.71 -7.87 -14.05
N ASN A 227 -7.14 -6.67 -13.66
CA ASN A 227 -6.32 -5.48 -13.59
C ASN A 227 -6.92 -4.55 -12.52
N LEU A 228 -6.33 -4.55 -11.34
CA LEU A 228 -6.83 -3.78 -10.21
C LEU A 228 -6.67 -2.29 -10.41
N VAL A 229 -5.59 -1.85 -11.05
CA VAL A 229 -5.35 -0.42 -11.31
C VAL A 229 -6.45 0.13 -12.22
N ALA A 230 -6.80 -0.59 -13.29
CA ALA A 230 -7.91 -0.20 -14.17
C ALA A 230 -9.27 -0.26 -13.46
N MET A 231 -9.48 -1.26 -12.61
CA MET A 231 -10.70 -1.39 -11.81
C MET A 231 -10.87 -0.20 -10.85
N LEU A 232 -9.82 0.18 -10.14
CA LEU A 232 -9.81 1.34 -9.24
C LEU A 232 -9.88 2.67 -9.99
N ALA A 233 -9.26 2.76 -11.19
CA ALA A 233 -9.38 3.94 -12.04
C ALA A 233 -10.85 4.20 -12.46
N GLY A 234 -11.61 3.15 -12.72
CA GLY A 234 -13.05 3.25 -12.96
C GLY A 234 -13.50 3.02 -14.39
N ASN A 235 -14.77 3.36 -14.66
CA ASN A 235 -15.42 3.06 -15.92
C ASN A 235 -15.12 4.13 -16.99
N PRO A 236 -14.48 3.78 -18.13
CA PRO A 236 -14.17 4.74 -19.21
C PRO A 236 -15.41 5.36 -19.89
N PHE A 237 -16.60 4.76 -19.73
CA PHE A 237 -17.86 5.37 -20.19
C PHE A 237 -18.40 6.46 -19.25
N ARG A 238 -17.76 6.65 -18.09
CA ARG A 238 -18.05 7.72 -17.12
C ARG A 238 -16.75 8.48 -16.75
N PRO A 239 -16.11 9.14 -17.71
CA PRO A 239 -14.76 9.72 -17.56
C PRO A 239 -14.67 10.77 -16.45
N GLN A 240 -15.77 11.44 -16.11
CA GLN A 240 -15.85 12.42 -15.03
C GLN A 240 -15.64 11.80 -13.63
N TYR A 241 -15.70 10.46 -13.51
CA TYR A 241 -15.47 9.73 -12.25
C TYR A 241 -14.20 8.87 -12.28
N MET A 242 -13.41 9.01 -13.36
CA MET A 242 -12.18 8.23 -13.47
C MET A 242 -11.05 8.85 -12.64
N MET A 243 -10.43 8.00 -11.83
CA MET A 243 -9.14 8.29 -11.22
C MET A 243 -8.03 8.20 -12.26
N ARG A 244 -6.93 8.94 -12.07
CA ARG A 244 -5.69 8.81 -12.86
C ARG A 244 -4.54 8.43 -11.95
N HIS A 245 -3.57 7.73 -12.52
CA HIS A 245 -2.31 7.48 -11.83
C HIS A 245 -1.53 8.79 -11.68
N GLY A 246 -1.02 9.07 -10.47
CA GLY A 246 -0.41 10.37 -10.15
C GLY A 246 0.88 10.67 -10.90
N PHE A 247 1.59 9.64 -11.39
CA PHE A 247 2.93 9.83 -11.98
C PHE A 247 3.29 8.88 -13.13
N ILE A 248 2.43 7.93 -13.53
CA ILE A 248 2.81 6.89 -14.49
C ILE A 248 3.35 7.44 -15.82
N ASP A 249 2.82 8.58 -16.26
CA ASP A 249 3.22 9.25 -17.50
C ASP A 249 4.57 9.99 -17.39
N ARG A 250 5.13 10.07 -16.17
CA ARG A 250 6.38 10.80 -15.87
C ARG A 250 7.57 9.87 -15.62
N VAL A 251 7.31 8.60 -15.31
CA VAL A 251 8.33 7.61 -15.01
C VAL A 251 8.77 6.89 -16.27
N GLN A 252 10.09 6.75 -16.47
CA GLN A 252 10.65 5.99 -17.58
C GLN A 252 10.31 4.51 -17.45
N ALA A 253 10.10 3.82 -18.58
CA ALA A 253 9.66 2.42 -18.60
C ALA A 253 10.59 1.45 -17.83
N GLY A 254 11.90 1.74 -17.73
CA GLY A 254 12.86 0.92 -16.99
C GLY A 254 12.83 1.11 -15.47
N ASP A 255 12.30 2.26 -15.02
CA ASP A 255 12.28 2.68 -13.61
C ASP A 255 10.87 2.60 -12.99
N ASN A 256 9.90 2.08 -13.75
CA ASN A 256 8.52 1.94 -13.31
C ASN A 256 8.32 0.64 -12.51
N TYR A 257 8.93 0.56 -11.31
CA TYR A 257 8.79 -0.59 -10.41
C TYR A 257 8.98 -0.17 -8.95
N THR A 258 8.24 -0.79 -8.07
CA THR A 258 8.40 -0.63 -6.61
C THR A 258 9.02 -1.84 -5.94
N VAL A 259 8.90 -3.01 -6.53
CA VAL A 259 9.37 -4.29 -5.97
C VAL A 259 10.26 -5.04 -6.96
N ILE A 260 11.21 -5.80 -6.44
CA ILE A 260 12.03 -6.77 -7.18
C ILE A 260 11.92 -8.11 -6.47
N PHE A 261 11.57 -9.17 -7.20
CA PHE A 261 11.50 -10.52 -6.65
C PHE A 261 11.74 -11.60 -7.71
N ASP A 262 12.06 -12.81 -7.27
CA ASP A 262 12.20 -13.97 -8.15
C ASP A 262 10.84 -14.61 -8.39
N ASP A 263 10.42 -14.61 -9.66
CA ASP A 263 9.16 -15.23 -10.08
C ASP A 263 9.40 -16.69 -10.48
N PHE A 264 9.13 -17.59 -9.56
CA PHE A 264 9.32 -19.04 -9.77
C PHE A 264 8.30 -19.65 -10.74
N VAL A 265 7.20 -18.97 -11.04
CA VAL A 265 6.17 -19.44 -11.97
C VAL A 265 6.57 -19.18 -13.41
N ASP A 266 6.94 -17.93 -13.72
CA ASP A 266 7.41 -17.47 -15.03
C ASP A 266 8.94 -17.69 -15.22
N LEU A 267 9.66 -18.17 -14.19
CA LEU A 267 11.10 -18.37 -14.14
C LEU A 267 11.91 -17.10 -14.48
N VAL A 268 11.46 -15.97 -13.95
CA VAL A 268 12.13 -14.67 -14.12
C VAL A 268 12.81 -14.28 -12.81
N VAL A 269 14.14 -14.18 -12.86
CA VAL A 269 14.96 -13.69 -11.74
C VAL A 269 14.96 -12.16 -11.75
N ASP A 270 14.95 -11.54 -10.56
CA ASP A 270 14.92 -10.09 -10.36
C ASP A 270 13.78 -9.40 -11.15
N ARG A 271 12.61 -10.01 -11.16
CA ARG A 271 11.42 -9.43 -11.80
C ARG A 271 11.06 -8.12 -11.15
N LYS A 272 11.09 -7.04 -11.93
CA LYS A 272 10.67 -5.70 -11.53
C LYS A 272 9.18 -5.54 -11.78
N ILE A 273 8.43 -5.09 -10.76
CA ILE A 273 6.99 -4.88 -10.87
C ILE A 273 6.56 -3.66 -10.06
N LEU A 274 5.56 -2.94 -10.56
CA LEU A 274 4.90 -1.85 -9.86
C LEU A 274 3.70 -2.42 -9.11
N LEU A 275 3.79 -2.56 -7.78
CA LEU A 275 2.70 -3.05 -6.91
C LEU A 275 2.04 -1.94 -6.11
N ASP A 276 2.78 -0.87 -5.86
CA ASP A 276 2.32 0.30 -5.13
C ASP A 276 1.85 1.36 -6.11
N HIS A 277 0.77 2.05 -5.78
CA HIS A 277 0.17 3.04 -6.68
C HIS A 277 -0.32 4.27 -5.91
N ILE A 278 -0.37 5.41 -6.61
CA ILE A 278 -1.08 6.61 -6.17
C ILE A 278 -2.04 7.00 -7.29
N LEU A 279 -3.34 6.93 -7.00
CA LEU A 279 -4.40 7.37 -7.90
C LEU A 279 -5.02 8.66 -7.37
N VAL A 280 -5.29 9.60 -8.25
CA VAL A 280 -5.90 10.90 -7.92
C VAL A 280 -7.21 11.10 -8.66
N SER A 281 -8.17 11.78 -8.02
CA SER A 281 -9.47 12.11 -8.61
C SER A 281 -9.38 13.29 -9.59
N PRO A 282 -10.41 13.50 -10.43
CA PRO A 282 -10.47 14.63 -11.36
C PRO A 282 -10.25 15.99 -10.71
N GLY A 283 -10.72 16.18 -9.44
CA GLY A 283 -10.54 17.42 -8.70
C GLY A 283 -9.08 17.80 -8.41
N LEU A 284 -8.14 16.84 -8.55
CA LEU A 284 -6.71 17.08 -8.33
C LEU A 284 -5.88 17.16 -9.61
N PHE A 285 -6.43 16.87 -10.80
CA PHE A 285 -5.64 16.78 -12.03
C PHE A 285 -4.86 18.05 -12.37
N SER A 286 -5.46 19.21 -12.15
CA SER A 286 -4.82 20.50 -12.43
C SER A 286 -3.80 20.93 -11.38
N SER A 287 -3.86 20.36 -10.19
CA SER A 287 -2.95 20.69 -9.06
C SER A 287 -1.75 19.74 -8.98
N LEU A 288 -1.77 18.65 -9.74
CA LEU A 288 -0.68 17.67 -9.74
C LEU A 288 0.52 18.21 -10.53
N THR A 289 1.60 18.55 -9.84
CA THR A 289 2.79 19.18 -10.43
C THR A 289 3.90 18.19 -10.73
N ASP A 290 4.16 17.24 -9.85
CA ASP A 290 5.18 16.22 -9.99
C ASP A 290 4.78 14.90 -9.32
N GLY A 291 5.60 13.86 -9.51
CA GLY A 291 5.45 12.58 -8.85
C GLY A 291 6.32 11.49 -9.49
N GLY A 292 6.60 10.47 -8.72
CA GLY A 292 7.45 9.37 -9.18
C GLY A 292 7.68 8.29 -8.12
N ILE A 293 8.61 7.40 -8.45
CA ILE A 293 9.13 6.39 -7.54
C ILE A 293 10.48 6.89 -7.03
N GLU A 294 10.65 6.92 -5.71
CA GLU A 294 11.77 7.54 -5.02
C GLU A 294 13.03 6.66 -5.03
N HIS A 295 13.46 6.27 -6.25
CA HIS A 295 14.64 5.42 -6.45
C HIS A 295 15.92 6.04 -5.90
N VAL A 296 16.09 7.35 -6.01
CA VAL A 296 17.33 8.04 -5.57
C VAL A 296 17.44 7.98 -4.06
N ALA A 297 16.39 8.39 -3.33
CA ALA A 297 16.34 8.36 -1.87
C ALA A 297 16.50 6.92 -1.36
N PHE A 298 15.80 5.96 -1.97
CA PHE A 298 15.88 4.55 -1.61
C PHE A 298 17.26 3.96 -1.84
N ASN A 299 17.84 4.14 -3.03
CA ASN A 299 19.12 3.54 -3.39
C ASN A 299 20.29 4.10 -2.59
N ALA A 300 20.21 5.36 -2.12
CA ALA A 300 21.19 5.96 -1.22
C ALA A 300 21.29 5.23 0.13
N GLN A 301 20.26 4.47 0.50
CA GLN A 301 20.18 3.73 1.77
C GLN A 301 20.36 2.21 1.59
N VAL A 302 20.77 1.74 0.41
CA VAL A 302 21.10 0.32 0.17
C VAL A 302 22.46 0.00 0.76
N ASP A 303 22.53 -1.03 1.61
CA ASP A 303 23.77 -1.53 2.19
C ASP A 303 24.27 -2.74 1.40
N ASN A 304 25.22 -2.50 0.51
CA ASN A 304 25.81 -3.55 -0.33
C ASN A 304 26.72 -4.52 0.43
N THR A 305 27.01 -4.25 1.72
CA THR A 305 27.76 -5.15 2.59
C THR A 305 26.88 -6.08 3.40
N ALA A 306 25.58 -5.76 3.51
CA ALA A 306 24.60 -6.56 4.18
C ALA A 306 23.97 -7.60 3.24
N VAL A 307 23.37 -8.63 3.86
CA VAL A 307 22.67 -9.72 3.15
C VAL A 307 21.19 -9.74 3.52
N ASP A 308 20.42 -10.46 2.76
CA ASP A 308 18.99 -10.66 2.98
C ASP A 308 18.19 -9.35 3.13
N ARG A 309 17.23 -9.34 4.06
CA ARG A 309 16.35 -8.20 4.33
C ARG A 309 17.06 -6.95 4.80
N GLN A 310 18.29 -7.07 5.32
CA GLN A 310 19.04 -5.92 5.81
C GLN A 310 19.75 -5.14 4.70
N LYS A 311 19.85 -5.67 3.49
CA LYS A 311 20.45 -4.98 2.36
C LYS A 311 19.66 -3.72 1.96
N TYR A 312 18.35 -3.79 2.00
CA TYR A 312 17.45 -2.71 1.57
C TYR A 312 16.75 -2.07 2.77
N PRO A 313 16.43 -0.76 2.72
CA PRO A 313 15.63 -0.11 3.77
C PRO A 313 14.22 -0.69 3.86
N SER A 314 13.65 -1.12 2.73
CA SER A 314 12.37 -1.82 2.60
C SER A 314 12.43 -2.78 1.40
N ASP A 315 11.53 -3.72 1.29
CA ASP A 315 11.28 -4.54 0.10
C ASP A 315 10.47 -3.79 -0.97
N HIS A 316 9.79 -2.69 -0.59
CA HIS A 316 9.10 -1.78 -1.49
C HIS A 316 9.81 -0.42 -1.56
N ARG A 317 9.84 0.19 -2.74
CA ARG A 317 10.30 1.57 -2.95
C ARG A 317 9.15 2.54 -2.72
N PRO A 318 9.40 3.66 -2.01
CA PRO A 318 8.38 4.67 -1.81
C PRO A 318 8.05 5.40 -3.10
N GLN A 319 6.86 5.98 -3.13
CA GLN A 319 6.34 6.80 -4.20
C GLN A 319 5.89 8.14 -3.64
N SER A 320 5.95 9.18 -4.45
CA SER A 320 5.44 10.49 -4.10
C SER A 320 4.64 11.14 -5.23
N ILE A 321 3.82 12.09 -4.86
CA ILE A 321 3.20 13.08 -5.76
C ILE A 321 3.31 14.46 -5.11
N GLU A 322 3.39 15.49 -5.95
CA GLU A 322 3.35 16.88 -5.51
C GLU A 322 2.04 17.53 -5.97
N ILE A 323 1.39 18.22 -5.05
CA ILE A 323 0.13 18.93 -5.28
C ILE A 323 0.37 20.41 -4.96
N ALA A 324 0.29 21.26 -6.00
CA ALA A 324 0.45 22.73 -5.89
C ALA A 324 -0.78 23.40 -5.27
#